data_def0f04b2b265bdb49eca89c26bed54c
#
_entry.id   def0f04b2b265bdb49eca89c26bed54c
#
_cell.length_a   1.000
_cell.length_b   1.000
_cell.length_c   1.000
_cell.angle_alpha   90.00
_cell.angle_beta   90.00
_cell.angle_gamma   90.00
#
_symmetry.space_group_name_H-M   'P 1'
#
loop_
_entity.id
_entity.type
_entity.pdbx_description
1 polymer ?
#
loop_
_entity_poly.entity_id
_entity_poly.type
_entity_poly.pdbx_seq_one_letter_code
_entity_poly.pdbx_strand_id
1 'polypeptide(L)'
;HMPEIPIILITNTLQLGDNHLINFLQTVRSQTPFSIWAKLDAGTPDQFYRMSGLKPESNAFETVKRNIITAGKILPLVIQTMLARYQGFPPTDYELTEYTKLIHSMLDSGVLIERIDLYTISRKPITPVVSPLTDAELIDAVHSIANHLPGKAIRAFGKSTRIM
;
A
#
# COMPACT_ATOMS: atom_id res chain seq x y z
N HIS A 1 -4.02 -14.38 -32.25
CA HIS A 1 -4.44 -13.90 -30.92
C HIS A 1 -3.22 -13.29 -30.25
N MET A 2 -3.13 -11.98 -30.15
CA MET A 2 -2.14 -11.36 -29.27
C MET A 2 -2.56 -11.63 -27.83
N PRO A 3 -1.65 -12.05 -26.93
CA PRO A 3 -1.98 -12.21 -25.52
C PRO A 3 -2.44 -10.85 -24.97
N GLU A 4 -3.54 -10.85 -24.21
CA GLU A 4 -4.02 -9.66 -23.54
C GLU A 4 -2.95 -9.21 -22.52
N ILE A 5 -2.36 -8.06 -22.77
CA ILE A 5 -1.34 -7.49 -21.86
C ILE A 5 -2.05 -6.85 -20.69
N PRO A 6 -1.85 -7.32 -19.44
CA PRO A 6 -2.48 -6.73 -18.28
C PRO A 6 -1.96 -5.31 -18.02
N ILE A 7 -2.87 -4.39 -17.75
CA ILE A 7 -2.53 -3.02 -17.36
C ILE A 7 -2.50 -2.92 -15.84
N ILE A 8 -1.43 -2.33 -15.29
CA ILE A 8 -1.29 -2.04 -13.86
C ILE A 8 -1.22 -0.52 -13.67
N LEU A 9 -2.17 0.04 -12.96
CA LEU A 9 -2.13 1.42 -12.50
C LEU A 9 -1.54 1.47 -11.09
N ILE A 10 -0.34 2.03 -10.95
CA ILE A 10 0.25 2.32 -9.63
C ILE A 10 -0.04 3.76 -9.28
N THR A 11 -0.65 4.01 -8.13
CA THR A 11 -1.07 5.35 -7.72
C THR A 11 -0.71 5.66 -6.27
N ASN A 12 -0.38 6.94 -6.00
CA ASN A 12 -0.23 7.46 -4.63
C ASN A 12 -1.57 7.71 -3.92
N THR A 13 -2.69 7.35 -4.55
CA THR A 13 -4.06 7.40 -4.04
C THR A 13 -4.67 8.78 -3.81
N LEU A 14 -3.90 9.86 -3.91
CA LEU A 14 -4.39 11.22 -3.62
C LEU A 14 -5.58 11.67 -4.52
N GLN A 15 -5.69 11.11 -5.72
CA GLN A 15 -6.79 11.40 -6.65
C GLN A 15 -7.75 10.21 -6.87
N LEU A 16 -7.47 9.06 -6.25
CA LEU A 16 -8.20 7.82 -6.52
C LEU A 16 -9.69 7.88 -6.11
N GLY A 17 -10.06 8.81 -5.23
CA GLY A 17 -11.44 9.02 -4.78
C GLY A 17 -12.31 9.88 -5.70
N ASP A 18 -11.78 10.35 -6.83
CA ASP A 18 -12.56 11.13 -7.80
C ASP A 18 -13.55 10.23 -8.55
N ASN A 19 -14.83 10.61 -8.56
CA ASN A 19 -15.90 9.81 -9.15
C ASN A 19 -15.75 9.64 -10.67
N HIS A 20 -15.27 10.64 -11.39
CA HIS A 20 -15.04 10.53 -12.83
C HIS A 20 -13.91 9.56 -13.12
N LEU A 21 -12.84 9.62 -12.32
CA LEU A 21 -11.74 8.67 -12.41
C LEU A 21 -12.21 7.24 -12.11
N ILE A 22 -12.99 7.03 -11.03
CA ILE A 22 -13.52 5.69 -10.68
C ILE A 22 -14.36 5.12 -11.82
N ASN A 23 -15.29 5.90 -12.38
CA ASN A 23 -16.13 5.47 -13.50
C ASN A 23 -15.29 5.12 -14.75
N PHE A 24 -14.28 5.92 -15.05
CA PHE A 24 -13.34 5.63 -16.13
C PHE A 24 -12.59 4.31 -15.89
N LEU A 25 -12.06 4.10 -14.68
CA LEU A 25 -11.33 2.88 -14.32
C LEU A 25 -12.23 1.63 -14.37
N GLN A 26 -13.51 1.75 -14.00
CA GLN A 26 -14.49 0.65 -14.18
C GLN A 26 -14.65 0.30 -15.67
N THR A 27 -14.73 1.31 -16.53
CA THR A 27 -14.83 1.08 -17.98
C THR A 27 -13.57 0.40 -18.53
N VAL A 28 -12.37 0.87 -18.14
CA VAL A 28 -11.10 0.22 -18.55
C VAL A 28 -11.08 -1.25 -18.10
N ARG A 29 -11.45 -1.52 -16.84
CA ARG A 29 -11.45 -2.86 -16.28
C ARG A 29 -12.42 -3.81 -16.98
N SER A 30 -13.53 -3.31 -17.52
CA SER A 30 -14.49 -4.14 -18.28
C SER A 30 -13.98 -4.55 -19.66
N GLN A 31 -12.94 -3.89 -20.16
CA GLN A 31 -12.42 -4.06 -21.52
C GLN A 31 -11.08 -4.81 -21.58
N THR A 32 -10.32 -4.80 -20.49
CA THR A 32 -8.97 -5.38 -20.43
C THR A 32 -8.61 -5.86 -19.03
N PRO A 33 -7.73 -6.87 -18.88
CA PRO A 33 -7.15 -7.22 -17.58
C PRO A 33 -6.48 -6.00 -16.94
N PHE A 34 -7.03 -5.53 -15.82
CA PHE A 34 -6.62 -4.28 -15.18
C PHE A 34 -6.53 -4.44 -13.67
N SER A 35 -5.46 -3.93 -13.08
CA SER A 35 -5.23 -3.95 -11.64
C SER A 35 -4.83 -2.56 -11.13
N ILE A 36 -5.37 -2.16 -9.99
CA ILE A 36 -5.05 -0.89 -9.33
C ILE A 36 -4.20 -1.18 -8.11
N TRP A 37 -2.97 -0.65 -8.11
CA TRP A 37 -2.04 -0.75 -6.99
C TRP A 37 -2.05 0.58 -6.23
N ALA A 38 -2.79 0.59 -5.12
CA ALA A 38 -3.01 1.76 -4.29
C ALA A 38 -1.96 1.83 -3.17
N LYS A 39 -1.16 2.90 -3.13
CA LYS A 39 -0.14 3.08 -2.09
C LYS A 39 -0.78 3.46 -0.76
N LEU A 40 -0.39 2.70 0.29
CA LEU A 40 -0.69 2.97 1.69
C LEU A 40 0.55 2.61 2.51
N ASP A 41 1.46 3.55 2.70
CA ASP A 41 2.79 3.30 3.27
C ASP A 41 2.84 3.43 4.81
N ALA A 42 1.71 3.69 5.48
CA ALA A 42 1.67 3.90 6.92
C ALA A 42 0.30 3.59 7.52
N GLY A 43 0.29 3.22 8.81
CA GLY A 43 -0.93 3.03 9.61
C GLY A 43 -1.33 4.25 10.45
N THR A 44 -0.41 5.20 10.64
CA THR A 44 -0.63 6.42 11.43
C THR A 44 -0.26 7.68 10.66
N PRO A 45 -0.86 8.84 11.01
CA PRO A 45 -0.48 10.13 10.42
C PRO A 45 1.01 10.43 10.60
N ASP A 46 1.56 10.24 11.81
CA ASP A 46 2.95 10.55 12.12
C ASP A 46 3.92 9.74 11.25
N GLN A 47 3.68 8.43 11.13
CA GLN A 47 4.47 7.58 10.23
C GLN A 47 4.33 8.03 8.77
N PHE A 48 3.10 8.32 8.33
CA PHE A 48 2.84 8.75 6.95
C PHE A 48 3.60 10.03 6.59
N TYR A 49 3.49 11.07 7.41
CA TYR A 49 4.14 12.35 7.13
C TYR A 49 5.66 12.26 7.24
N ARG A 50 6.16 11.49 8.18
CA ARG A 50 7.59 11.23 8.33
C ARG A 50 8.19 10.51 7.11
N MET A 51 7.47 9.53 6.56
CA MET A 51 7.94 8.74 5.42
C MET A 51 7.71 9.42 4.08
N SER A 52 6.62 10.14 3.91
CA SER A 52 6.27 10.82 2.65
C SER A 52 6.99 12.16 2.46
N GLY A 53 7.44 12.80 3.54
CA GLY A 53 7.96 14.17 3.51
C GLY A 53 6.90 15.24 3.26
N LEU A 54 5.63 14.86 3.21
CA LEU A 54 4.53 15.81 3.13
C LEU A 54 4.30 16.50 4.47
N LYS A 55 3.73 17.69 4.45
CA LYS A 55 3.40 18.43 5.67
C LYS A 55 2.06 17.95 6.24
N PRO A 56 1.91 17.86 7.59
CA PRO A 56 0.63 17.48 8.21
C PRO A 56 -0.56 18.35 7.80
N GLU A 57 -0.35 19.63 7.56
CA GLU A 57 -1.37 20.58 7.13
C GLU A 57 -2.00 20.23 5.77
N SER A 58 -1.33 19.37 4.97
CA SER A 58 -1.87 18.89 3.69
C SER A 58 -3.07 17.96 3.86
N ASN A 59 -3.30 17.41 5.06
CA ASN A 59 -4.32 16.39 5.34
C ASN A 59 -4.26 15.17 4.40
N ALA A 60 -3.06 14.88 3.87
CA ALA A 60 -2.87 13.87 2.83
C ALA A 60 -3.15 12.45 3.33
N PHE A 61 -2.83 12.13 4.59
CA PHE A 61 -3.10 10.82 5.18
C PHE A 61 -4.61 10.50 5.19
N GLU A 62 -5.43 11.43 5.67
CA GLU A 62 -6.88 11.26 5.69
C GLU A 62 -7.46 11.22 4.27
N THR A 63 -6.88 11.98 3.34
CA THR A 63 -7.27 11.94 1.92
C THR A 63 -6.97 10.57 1.32
N VAL A 64 -5.78 10.00 1.54
CA VAL A 64 -5.41 8.64 1.09
C VAL A 64 -6.38 7.60 1.65
N LYS A 65 -6.66 7.62 2.96
CA LYS A 65 -7.61 6.70 3.60
C LYS A 65 -8.99 6.77 2.98
N ARG A 66 -9.55 7.97 2.90
CA ARG A 66 -10.87 8.21 2.32
C ARG A 66 -10.94 7.73 0.87
N ASN A 67 -9.94 8.03 0.07
CA ASN A 67 -9.90 7.67 -1.34
C ASN A 67 -9.77 6.16 -1.57
N ILE A 68 -8.98 5.45 -0.74
CA ILE A 68 -8.92 3.99 -0.75
C ILE A 68 -10.30 3.40 -0.41
N ILE A 69 -10.98 3.93 0.61
CA ILE A 69 -12.31 3.45 1.01
C ILE A 69 -13.32 3.72 -0.11
N THR A 70 -13.32 4.92 -0.69
CA THR A 70 -14.26 5.30 -1.76
C THR A 70 -14.08 4.43 -3.00
N ALA A 71 -12.86 4.33 -3.53
CA ALA A 71 -12.58 3.55 -4.72
C ALA A 71 -12.69 2.04 -4.45
N GLY A 72 -12.19 1.59 -3.31
CA GLY A 72 -12.11 0.17 -2.98
C GLY A 72 -13.46 -0.50 -2.69
N LYS A 73 -14.52 0.26 -2.41
CA LYS A 73 -15.90 -0.27 -2.36
C LYS A 73 -16.44 -0.62 -3.74
N ILE A 74 -15.84 -0.10 -4.79
CA ILE A 74 -16.30 -0.22 -6.18
C ILE A 74 -15.32 -1.05 -7.01
N LEU A 75 -14.04 -0.85 -6.81
CA LEU A 75 -12.94 -1.44 -7.57
C LEU A 75 -12.05 -2.26 -6.65
N PRO A 76 -11.75 -3.53 -6.95
CA PRO A 76 -10.76 -4.29 -6.21
C PRO A 76 -9.38 -3.64 -6.30
N LEU A 77 -8.71 -3.54 -5.15
CA LEU A 77 -7.41 -2.88 -5.01
C LEU A 77 -6.34 -3.87 -4.54
N VAL A 78 -5.14 -3.72 -5.05
CA VAL A 78 -3.92 -4.22 -4.41
C VAL A 78 -3.38 -3.10 -3.53
N ILE A 79 -3.26 -3.34 -2.24
CA ILE A 79 -2.60 -2.38 -1.34
C ILE A 79 -1.09 -2.59 -1.46
N GLN A 80 -0.39 -1.53 -1.87
CA GLN A 80 1.07 -1.55 -2.01
C GLN A 80 1.69 -0.70 -0.90
N THR A 81 2.53 -1.33 -0.07
CA THR A 81 3.11 -0.71 1.13
C THR A 81 4.62 -0.81 1.13
N MET A 82 5.27 0.35 1.20
CA MET A 82 6.71 0.43 1.36
C MET A 82 7.08 0.41 2.85
N LEU A 83 7.84 -0.60 3.26
CA LEU A 83 8.44 -0.67 4.59
C LEU A 83 9.93 -0.32 4.50
N ALA A 84 10.36 0.63 5.29
CA ALA A 84 11.74 1.13 5.27
C ALA A 84 12.17 1.53 6.67
N ARG A 85 13.48 1.54 6.89
CA ARG A 85 14.06 2.15 8.10
C ARG A 85 13.99 3.67 7.99
N TYR A 86 13.68 4.30 9.08
CA TYR A 86 13.79 5.75 9.27
C TYR A 86 14.83 6.04 10.33
N GLN A 87 15.84 6.84 10.00
CA GLN A 87 17.00 7.10 10.89
C GLN A 87 17.69 5.82 11.42
N GLY A 88 17.73 4.78 10.60
CA GLY A 88 18.32 3.49 10.92
C GLY A 88 17.41 2.49 11.66
N PHE A 89 16.22 2.89 12.08
CA PHE A 89 15.26 2.02 12.79
C PHE A 89 14.18 1.47 11.86
N PRO A 90 13.87 0.16 11.92
CA PRO A 90 12.76 -0.43 11.19
C PRO A 90 11.42 0.06 11.76
N PRO A 91 10.30 -0.18 11.06
CA PRO A 91 8.97 0.07 11.61
C PRO A 91 8.80 -0.61 12.97
N THR A 92 8.20 0.10 13.92
CA THR A 92 7.94 -0.43 15.26
C THR A 92 6.73 -1.37 15.26
N ASP A 93 6.62 -2.25 16.27
CA ASP A 93 5.45 -3.10 16.47
C ASP A 93 4.14 -2.29 16.57
N TYR A 94 4.22 -1.11 17.18
CA TYR A 94 3.10 -0.19 17.24
C TYR A 94 2.66 0.25 15.83
N GLU A 95 3.59 0.67 14.97
CA GLU A 95 3.30 1.10 13.60
C GLU A 95 2.72 -0.03 12.74
N LEU A 96 3.25 -1.26 12.87
CA LEU A 96 2.73 -2.44 12.19
C LEU A 96 1.31 -2.80 12.69
N THR A 97 1.08 -2.68 14.00
CA THR A 97 -0.24 -2.92 14.61
C THR A 97 -1.27 -1.89 14.12
N GLU A 98 -0.94 -0.61 14.12
CA GLU A 98 -1.84 0.45 13.64
C GLU A 98 -2.12 0.32 12.12
N TYR A 99 -1.10 -0.05 11.33
CA TYR A 99 -1.29 -0.38 9.92
C TYR A 99 -2.30 -1.53 9.75
N THR A 100 -2.15 -2.59 10.51
CA THR A 100 -3.05 -3.75 10.47
C THR A 100 -4.48 -3.39 10.88
N LYS A 101 -4.65 -2.58 11.94
CA LYS A 101 -5.97 -2.06 12.36
C LYS A 101 -6.61 -1.23 11.26
N LEU A 102 -5.83 -0.40 10.58
CA LEU A 102 -6.32 0.40 9.46
C LEU A 102 -6.81 -0.47 8.30
N ILE A 103 -6.07 -1.51 7.94
CA ILE A 103 -6.49 -2.48 6.91
C ILE A 103 -7.79 -3.19 7.35
N HIS A 104 -7.91 -3.62 8.61
CA HIS A 104 -9.16 -4.21 9.14
C HIS A 104 -10.34 -3.25 9.01
N SER A 105 -10.16 -2.00 9.43
CA SER A 105 -11.21 -0.98 9.33
C SER A 105 -11.68 -0.76 7.87
N MET A 106 -10.74 -0.82 6.90
CA MET A 106 -11.07 -0.75 5.49
C MET A 106 -11.88 -1.96 5.03
N LEU A 107 -11.46 -3.18 5.41
CA LEU A 107 -12.18 -4.41 5.10
C LEU A 107 -13.59 -4.41 5.69
N ASP A 108 -13.74 -4.02 6.96
CA ASP A 108 -15.03 -3.92 7.65
C ASP A 108 -15.96 -2.89 7.00
N SER A 109 -15.39 -1.85 6.40
CA SER A 109 -16.15 -0.85 5.63
C SER A 109 -16.51 -1.28 4.21
N GLY A 110 -16.15 -2.52 3.80
CA GLY A 110 -16.50 -3.10 2.51
C GLY A 110 -15.49 -2.82 1.38
N VAL A 111 -14.26 -2.44 1.71
CA VAL A 111 -13.18 -2.27 0.72
C VAL A 111 -12.75 -3.63 0.15
N LEU A 112 -12.76 -3.75 -1.15
CA LEU A 112 -12.34 -4.96 -1.87
C LEU A 112 -10.81 -4.98 -2.02
N ILE A 113 -10.12 -5.56 -1.03
CA ILE A 113 -8.67 -5.74 -1.09
C ILE A 113 -8.38 -7.13 -1.66
N GLU A 114 -7.78 -7.19 -2.86
CA GLU A 114 -7.37 -8.46 -3.50
C GLU A 114 -6.18 -9.08 -2.76
N ARG A 115 -5.16 -8.26 -2.49
CA ARG A 115 -3.94 -8.65 -1.77
C ARG A 115 -3.20 -7.44 -1.24
N ILE A 116 -2.19 -7.69 -0.42
CA ILE A 116 -1.26 -6.68 0.09
C ILE A 116 0.14 -7.03 -0.41
N ASP A 117 0.77 -6.11 -1.13
CA ASP A 117 2.14 -6.23 -1.60
C ASP A 117 3.04 -5.34 -0.72
N LEU A 118 3.84 -5.97 0.15
CA LEU A 118 4.82 -5.32 1.02
C LEU A 118 6.18 -5.32 0.32
N TYR A 119 6.89 -4.21 0.33
CA TYR A 119 8.18 -4.11 -0.30
C TYR A 119 9.11 -3.15 0.46
N THR A 120 10.41 -3.27 0.22
CA THR A 120 11.39 -2.32 0.74
C THR A 120 12.04 -1.53 -0.38
N ILE A 121 12.84 -0.53 -0.03
CA ILE A 121 13.53 0.36 -0.98
C ILE A 121 14.52 -0.47 -1.83
N SER A 122 14.32 -0.48 -3.14
CA SER A 122 15.22 -1.14 -4.11
C SER A 122 16.20 -0.19 -4.79
N ARG A 123 15.90 1.13 -4.79
CA ARG A 123 16.75 2.18 -5.39
C ARG A 123 17.39 3.03 -4.30
N LYS A 124 18.52 3.67 -4.61
CA LYS A 124 19.14 4.62 -3.67
C LYS A 124 18.15 5.75 -3.37
N PRO A 125 17.78 5.95 -2.09
CA PRO A 125 16.88 7.04 -1.72
C PRO A 125 17.55 8.40 -1.92
N ILE A 126 16.73 9.43 -2.16
CA ILE A 126 17.22 10.82 -2.31
C ILE A 126 17.77 11.35 -0.98
N THR A 127 17.18 10.95 0.13
CA THR A 127 17.59 11.36 1.47
C THR A 127 18.23 10.17 2.22
N PRO A 128 19.33 10.38 2.97
CA PRO A 128 19.95 9.34 3.78
C PRO A 128 19.13 8.96 5.02
N VAL A 129 18.05 9.70 5.32
CA VAL A 129 17.18 9.47 6.48
C VAL A 129 16.43 8.13 6.38
N VAL A 130 16.13 7.69 5.15
CA VAL A 130 15.47 6.41 4.90
C VAL A 130 16.45 5.41 4.29
N SER A 131 16.32 4.13 4.65
CA SER A 131 17.12 3.04 4.10
C SER A 131 16.30 1.76 4.00
N PRO A 132 16.69 0.80 3.12
CA PRO A 132 15.95 -0.44 2.97
C PRO A 132 15.99 -1.28 4.25
N LEU A 133 14.94 -2.07 4.46
CA LEU A 133 14.97 -3.19 5.40
C LEU A 133 15.89 -4.30 4.85
N THR A 134 16.46 -5.08 5.75
CA THR A 134 16.99 -6.39 5.41
C THR A 134 15.86 -7.36 5.06
N ASP A 135 16.16 -8.46 4.37
CA ASP A 135 15.15 -9.47 4.06
C ASP A 135 14.56 -10.09 5.34
N ALA A 136 15.38 -10.29 6.38
CA ALA A 136 14.93 -10.79 7.68
C ALA A 136 13.91 -9.82 8.33
N GLU A 137 14.23 -8.53 8.42
CA GLU A 137 13.31 -7.52 8.98
C GLU A 137 12.02 -7.40 8.16
N LEU A 138 12.10 -7.55 6.84
CA LEU A 138 10.91 -7.53 6.00
C LEU A 138 10.04 -8.78 6.25
N ILE A 139 10.64 -9.95 6.40
CA ILE A 139 9.96 -11.20 6.75
C ILE A 139 9.28 -11.09 8.11
N ASP A 140 9.98 -10.56 9.12
CA ASP A 140 9.42 -10.35 10.47
C ASP A 140 8.21 -9.41 10.43
N ALA A 141 8.30 -8.30 9.70
CA ALA A 141 7.18 -7.39 9.51
C ALA A 141 5.99 -8.04 8.78
N VAL A 142 6.27 -8.88 7.77
CA VAL A 142 5.24 -9.65 7.06
C VAL A 142 4.53 -10.61 8.01
N HIS A 143 5.27 -11.36 8.83
CA HIS A 143 4.69 -12.28 9.81
C HIS A 143 3.82 -11.52 10.83
N SER A 144 4.30 -10.37 11.33
CA SER A 144 3.53 -9.52 12.24
C SER A 144 2.20 -9.10 11.63
N ILE A 145 2.20 -8.64 10.37
CA ILE A 145 0.99 -8.21 9.67
C ILE A 145 0.09 -9.42 9.35
N ALA A 146 0.65 -10.51 8.84
CA ALA A 146 -0.11 -11.69 8.41
C ALA A 146 -0.84 -12.39 9.56
N ASN A 147 -0.24 -12.44 10.74
CA ASN A 147 -0.86 -13.01 11.93
C ASN A 147 -2.17 -12.31 12.33
N HIS A 148 -2.31 -11.05 11.97
CA HIS A 148 -3.50 -10.25 12.27
C HIS A 148 -4.46 -10.10 11.08
N LEU A 149 -4.13 -10.62 9.89
CA LEU A 149 -4.95 -10.55 8.67
C LEU A 149 -5.20 -11.95 8.08
N PRO A 150 -5.82 -12.87 8.83
CA PRO A 150 -6.02 -14.24 8.38
C PRO A 150 -6.83 -14.26 7.07
N GLY A 151 -6.41 -15.10 6.13
CA GLY A 151 -7.08 -15.29 4.84
C GLY A 151 -6.77 -14.21 3.79
N LYS A 152 -5.98 -13.17 4.11
CA LYS A 152 -5.51 -12.21 3.11
C LYS A 152 -4.21 -12.69 2.46
N ALA A 153 -4.17 -12.60 1.11
CA ALA A 153 -2.94 -12.84 0.38
C ALA A 153 -1.96 -11.68 0.63
N ILE A 154 -0.79 -11.99 1.17
CA ILE A 154 0.30 -11.04 1.39
C ILE A 154 1.50 -11.54 0.60
N ARG A 155 2.17 -10.62 -0.12
CA ARG A 155 3.41 -10.89 -0.84
C ARG A 155 4.48 -9.94 -0.33
N ALA A 156 5.72 -10.42 -0.28
CA ALA A 156 6.85 -9.61 0.12
C ALA A 156 7.94 -9.57 -0.98
N PHE A 157 8.45 -8.37 -1.21
CA PHE A 157 9.47 -8.11 -2.22
C PHE A 157 10.67 -7.45 -1.53
N GLY A 158 11.76 -8.20 -1.40
CA GLY A 158 13.04 -7.73 -0.93
C GLY A 158 13.72 -6.82 -1.96
N LYS A 159 14.99 -6.50 -1.73
CA LYS A 159 15.74 -5.55 -2.56
C LYS A 159 15.85 -5.99 -4.03
N SER A 160 15.89 -7.28 -4.31
CA SER A 160 16.13 -7.83 -5.65
C SER A 160 15.13 -8.88 -6.11
N THR A 161 14.35 -9.49 -5.19
CA THR A 161 13.48 -10.63 -5.50
C THR A 161 12.24 -10.64 -4.62
N ARG A 162 11.21 -11.37 -5.09
CA ARG A 162 10.10 -11.76 -4.22
C ARG A 162 10.62 -12.77 -3.20
N ILE A 163 10.37 -12.53 -1.92
CA ILE A 163 10.82 -13.37 -0.80
C ILE A 163 9.67 -14.13 -0.12
N MET A 164 8.39 -13.76 -0.44
CA MET A 164 7.21 -14.41 0.11
C MET A 164 5.99 -14.24 -0.81
#